data_371274bb95ee8604567e9f6b18c2f430
#
_entry.id   371274bb95ee8604567e9f6b18c2f430
#
_cell.length_a   1.000
_cell.length_b   1.000
_cell.length_c   1.000
_cell.angle_alpha   90.00
_cell.angle_beta   90.00
_cell.angle_gamma   90.00
#
_symmetry.space_group_name_H-M   'P 1'
#
loop_
_entity.id
_entity.type
_entity.pdbx_description
1 polymer ?
#
loop_
_entity_poly.entity_id
_entity_poly.type
_entity_poly.pdbx_seq_one_letter_code
_entity_poly.pdbx_strand_id
1 'polypeptide(L)'
;METMPVYVYVILAVGWLLWFTPFFRKWNMSETRTRDRRSRWGLLLQVVAYVLLWLGRFWLNHPALWRVVLAAVLMAVAALLSWTATKALGKQLRFVAAVGDDHELIRTGPYAVIRHPIYASMLAVFLGTGVVLTATVLLLPATVLFLIGTEIRVRTEDHLLASHFGVQFDAYRQSVPAYIPLIR
;
A
#
# COMPACT_ATOMS: atom_id res chain seq x y z
N MET A 1 -18.40 -28.88 10.68
CA MET A 1 -17.49 -27.71 10.75
C MET A 1 -17.99 -26.73 9.73
N GLU A 2 -18.44 -25.58 10.18
CA GLU A 2 -18.90 -24.53 9.27
C GLU A 2 -17.69 -23.92 8.55
N THR A 3 -17.80 -23.72 7.25
CA THR A 3 -16.76 -23.08 6.43
C THR A 3 -16.94 -21.57 6.44
N MET A 4 -15.89 -20.83 6.11
CA MET A 4 -15.96 -19.37 6.02
C MET A 4 -17.13 -18.95 5.10
N PRO A 5 -17.97 -17.98 5.52
CA PRO A 5 -19.11 -17.52 4.73
C PRO A 5 -18.70 -16.95 3.37
N VAL A 6 -19.44 -17.26 2.33
CA VAL A 6 -19.17 -16.85 0.93
C VAL A 6 -19.07 -15.33 0.80
N TYR A 7 -19.88 -14.56 1.53
CA TYR A 7 -19.86 -13.10 1.47
C TYR A 7 -18.51 -12.49 1.89
N VAL A 8 -17.72 -13.17 2.76
CA VAL A 8 -16.38 -12.73 3.14
C VAL A 8 -15.44 -12.80 1.94
N TYR A 9 -15.47 -13.90 1.19
CA TYR A 9 -14.67 -14.04 -0.04
C TYR A 9 -15.07 -13.00 -1.09
N VAL A 10 -16.37 -12.71 -1.22
CA VAL A 10 -16.88 -11.70 -2.15
C VAL A 10 -16.37 -10.31 -1.77
N ILE A 11 -16.42 -9.93 -0.49
CA ILE A 11 -15.90 -8.63 0.01
C ILE A 11 -14.40 -8.51 -0.31
N LEU A 12 -13.62 -9.56 -0.02
CA LEU A 12 -12.20 -9.55 -0.30
C LEU A 12 -11.91 -9.47 -1.81
N ALA A 13 -12.57 -10.29 -2.60
CA ALA A 13 -12.37 -10.33 -4.06
C ALA A 13 -12.72 -8.99 -4.71
N VAL A 14 -13.88 -8.41 -4.36
CA VAL A 14 -14.30 -7.09 -4.85
C VAL A 14 -13.34 -6.00 -4.38
N GLY A 15 -12.95 -6.03 -3.10
CA GLY A 15 -12.00 -5.05 -2.55
C GLY A 15 -10.65 -5.07 -3.26
N TRP A 16 -10.07 -6.27 -3.46
CA TRP A 16 -8.83 -6.45 -4.21
C TRP A 16 -8.97 -6.01 -5.67
N LEU A 17 -10.06 -6.36 -6.34
CA LEU A 17 -10.32 -5.99 -7.72
C LEU A 17 -10.40 -4.46 -7.87
N LEU A 18 -11.19 -3.80 -7.02
CA LEU A 18 -11.34 -2.34 -7.03
C LEU A 18 -10.02 -1.64 -6.71
N TRP A 19 -9.25 -2.15 -5.74
CA TRP A 19 -7.94 -1.60 -5.40
C TRP A 19 -6.93 -1.74 -6.53
N PHE A 20 -6.94 -2.87 -7.25
CA PHE A 20 -5.95 -3.17 -8.30
C PHE A 20 -6.26 -2.49 -9.64
N THR A 21 -7.54 -2.29 -9.94
CA THR A 21 -8.02 -1.76 -11.24
C THR A 21 -7.33 -0.48 -11.71
N PRO A 22 -7.09 0.56 -10.87
CA PRO A 22 -6.48 1.80 -11.34
C PRO A 22 -5.03 1.64 -11.81
N PHE A 23 -4.33 0.61 -11.35
CA PHE A 23 -2.94 0.34 -11.75
C PHE A 23 -2.82 -0.22 -13.17
N PHE A 24 -3.87 -0.86 -13.71
CA PHE A 24 -3.88 -1.35 -15.09
C PHE A 24 -4.09 -0.24 -16.13
N ARG A 25 -4.65 0.89 -15.73
CA ARG A 25 -5.17 1.89 -16.66
C ARG A 25 -4.10 2.75 -17.36
N LYS A 26 -2.88 2.82 -16.82
CA LYS A 26 -1.80 3.66 -17.38
C LYS A 26 -0.40 3.09 -17.06
N TRP A 27 -0.09 1.94 -17.64
CA TRP A 27 1.26 1.43 -17.60
C TRP A 27 2.11 2.10 -18.69
N ASN A 28 2.75 3.21 -18.38
CA ASN A 28 3.80 3.75 -19.22
C ASN A 28 5.13 3.27 -18.69
N MET A 29 5.74 2.29 -19.37
CA MET A 29 7.10 1.82 -19.09
C MET A 29 8.10 2.84 -19.66
N SER A 30 8.10 4.07 -19.14
CA SER A 30 9.15 5.03 -19.42
C SER A 30 10.48 4.49 -18.89
N GLU A 31 11.55 4.66 -19.66
CA GLU A 31 12.90 4.25 -19.27
C GLU A 31 13.26 4.85 -17.91
N THR A 32 13.54 3.98 -16.94
CA THR A 32 13.93 4.38 -15.60
C THR A 32 15.44 4.54 -15.54
N ARG A 33 15.93 5.77 -15.40
CA ARG A 33 17.35 6.08 -15.39
C ARG A 33 18.06 5.68 -14.09
N THR A 34 17.36 5.73 -12.97
CA THR A 34 17.94 5.40 -11.65
C THR A 34 17.01 4.45 -10.88
N ARG A 35 17.52 3.29 -10.49
CA ARG A 35 16.79 2.26 -9.74
C ARG A 35 17.59 1.85 -8.51
N ASP A 36 17.03 2.01 -7.31
CA ASP A 36 17.65 1.53 -6.07
C ASP A 36 17.22 0.08 -5.77
N ARG A 37 18.22 -0.81 -5.65
CA ARG A 37 18.01 -2.24 -5.36
C ARG A 37 17.49 -2.51 -3.94
N ARG A 38 17.67 -1.58 -3.00
CA ARG A 38 17.22 -1.72 -1.61
C ARG A 38 15.72 -1.90 -1.50
N SER A 39 14.95 -1.27 -2.38
CA SER A 39 13.48 -1.41 -2.45
C SER A 39 13.02 -2.86 -2.63
N ARG A 40 13.87 -3.76 -3.20
CA ARG A 40 13.53 -5.18 -3.36
C ARG A 40 13.41 -5.92 -2.02
N TRP A 41 14.23 -5.55 -1.03
CA TRP A 41 14.14 -6.13 0.31
C TRP A 41 12.84 -5.75 0.99
N GLY A 42 12.42 -4.48 0.84
CA GLY A 42 11.12 -4.04 1.32
C GLY A 42 9.96 -4.81 0.68
N LEU A 43 10.02 -5.02 -0.64
CA LEU A 43 9.02 -5.83 -1.34
C LEU A 43 9.01 -7.29 -0.85
N LEU A 44 10.18 -7.91 -0.66
CA LEU A 44 10.28 -9.27 -0.16
C LEU A 44 9.62 -9.41 1.22
N LEU A 45 9.90 -8.48 2.14
CA LEU A 45 9.29 -8.49 3.47
C LEU A 45 7.76 -8.33 3.39
N GLN A 46 7.25 -7.48 2.50
CA GLN A 46 5.80 -7.33 2.28
C GLN A 46 5.19 -8.64 1.73
N VAL A 47 5.86 -9.30 0.78
CA VAL A 47 5.41 -10.60 0.25
C VAL A 47 5.36 -11.65 1.36
N VAL A 48 6.43 -11.75 2.18
CA VAL A 48 6.46 -12.68 3.33
C VAL A 48 5.32 -12.35 4.31
N ALA A 49 5.08 -11.08 4.59
CA ALA A 49 3.97 -10.67 5.45
C ALA A 49 2.62 -11.12 4.89
N TYR A 50 2.39 -10.99 3.58
CA TYR A 50 1.17 -11.52 2.93
C TYR A 50 1.09 -13.05 3.03
N VAL A 51 2.19 -13.77 2.83
CA VAL A 51 2.21 -15.23 2.99
C VAL A 51 1.79 -15.62 4.42
N LEU A 52 2.26 -14.89 5.44
CA LEU A 52 1.87 -15.14 6.83
C LEU A 52 0.35 -15.01 7.07
N LEU A 53 -0.36 -14.15 6.32
CA LEU A 53 -1.82 -14.03 6.44
C LEU A 53 -2.53 -15.33 6.00
N TRP A 54 -1.94 -16.09 5.08
CA TRP A 54 -2.50 -17.31 4.53
C TRP A 54 -1.99 -18.56 5.23
N LEU A 55 -1.08 -18.43 6.22
CA LEU A 55 -0.62 -19.55 7.04
C LEU A 55 -1.68 -19.86 8.10
N GLY A 56 -2.58 -20.75 7.79
CA GLY A 56 -3.61 -21.19 8.71
C GLY A 56 -4.80 -21.78 7.97
N ARG A 57 -5.71 -22.33 8.72
CA ARG A 57 -6.93 -22.91 8.16
C ARG A 57 -8.00 -21.79 8.04
N PHE A 58 -7.72 -20.74 7.27
CA PHE A 58 -8.61 -19.58 7.13
C PHE A 58 -10.02 -19.97 6.65
N TRP A 59 -10.12 -21.02 5.86
CA TRP A 59 -11.42 -21.56 5.38
C TRP A 59 -12.34 -22.10 6.49
N LEU A 60 -11.79 -22.35 7.68
CA LEU A 60 -12.54 -22.75 8.88
C LEU A 60 -12.86 -21.57 9.81
N ASN A 61 -12.45 -20.35 9.45
CA ASN A 61 -12.68 -19.19 10.27
C ASN A 61 -14.12 -18.68 10.08
N HIS A 62 -14.78 -18.38 11.20
CA HIS A 62 -16.02 -17.62 11.25
C HIS A 62 -15.74 -16.25 11.86
N PRO A 63 -15.32 -15.26 11.04
CA PRO A 63 -15.01 -13.94 11.57
C PRO A 63 -16.27 -13.28 12.14
N ALA A 64 -16.15 -12.72 13.35
CA ALA A 64 -17.21 -11.95 13.96
C ALA A 64 -17.62 -10.79 13.04
N LEU A 65 -18.88 -10.36 13.09
CA LEU A 65 -19.45 -9.33 12.20
C LEU A 65 -18.60 -8.06 12.17
N TRP A 66 -18.12 -7.60 13.34
CA TRP A 66 -17.27 -6.40 13.41
C TRP A 66 -15.97 -6.51 12.59
N ARG A 67 -15.38 -7.72 12.49
CA ARG A 67 -14.18 -7.97 11.65
C ARG A 67 -14.52 -7.84 10.17
N VAL A 68 -15.68 -8.35 9.77
CA VAL A 68 -16.15 -8.25 8.38
C VAL A 68 -16.45 -6.80 8.01
N VAL A 69 -17.13 -6.06 8.88
CA VAL A 69 -17.39 -4.64 8.68
C VAL A 69 -16.07 -3.85 8.59
N LEU A 70 -15.14 -4.10 9.50
CA LEU A 70 -13.83 -3.46 9.49
C LEU A 70 -13.06 -3.78 8.19
N ALA A 71 -13.07 -5.03 7.74
CA ALA A 71 -12.46 -5.42 6.48
C ALA A 71 -13.09 -4.68 5.29
N ALA A 72 -14.42 -4.61 5.22
CA ALA A 72 -15.12 -3.89 4.16
C ALA A 72 -14.75 -2.39 4.14
N VAL A 73 -14.69 -1.75 5.31
CA VAL A 73 -14.26 -0.34 5.44
C VAL A 73 -12.82 -0.17 4.97
N LEU A 74 -11.91 -1.04 5.42
CA LEU A 74 -10.50 -0.96 5.02
C LEU A 74 -10.31 -1.18 3.52
N MET A 75 -11.07 -2.10 2.91
CA MET A 75 -11.06 -2.32 1.47
C MET A 75 -11.59 -1.10 0.70
N ALA A 76 -12.67 -0.47 1.18
CA ALA A 76 -13.20 0.75 0.58
C ALA A 76 -12.19 1.92 0.66
N VAL A 77 -11.56 2.13 1.82
CA VAL A 77 -10.50 3.13 2.01
C VAL A 77 -9.32 2.84 1.09
N ALA A 78 -8.88 1.60 1.00
CA ALA A 78 -7.79 1.20 0.14
C ALA A 78 -8.09 1.49 -1.35
N ALA A 79 -9.28 1.12 -1.81
CA ALA A 79 -9.74 1.41 -3.17
C ALA A 79 -9.77 2.93 -3.44
N LEU A 80 -10.37 3.71 -2.54
CA LEU A 80 -10.45 5.17 -2.66
C LEU A 80 -9.04 5.81 -2.74
N LEU A 81 -8.12 5.40 -1.86
CA LEU A 81 -6.75 5.90 -1.87
C LEU A 81 -6.02 5.50 -3.14
N SER A 82 -6.14 4.25 -3.61
CA SER A 82 -5.46 3.81 -4.83
C SER A 82 -5.97 4.56 -6.06
N TRP A 83 -7.29 4.77 -6.19
CA TRP A 83 -7.89 5.50 -7.31
C TRP A 83 -7.50 6.98 -7.31
N THR A 84 -7.57 7.64 -6.16
CA THR A 84 -7.23 9.07 -6.05
C THR A 84 -5.73 9.30 -6.21
N ALA A 85 -4.89 8.43 -5.64
CA ALA A 85 -3.44 8.53 -5.76
C ALA A 85 -2.95 8.29 -7.20
N THR A 86 -3.42 7.22 -7.85
CA THR A 86 -3.05 6.94 -9.25
C THR A 86 -3.57 8.00 -10.22
N LYS A 87 -4.76 8.56 -9.95
CA LYS A 87 -5.29 9.69 -10.73
C LYS A 87 -4.42 10.93 -10.59
N ALA A 88 -3.96 11.26 -9.36
CA ALA A 88 -3.11 12.40 -9.11
C ALA A 88 -1.71 12.24 -9.74
N LEU A 89 -1.11 11.03 -9.67
CA LEU A 89 0.18 10.73 -10.30
C LEU A 89 0.11 10.76 -11.83
N GLY A 90 -0.99 10.35 -12.41
CA GLY A 90 -1.15 10.33 -13.87
C GLY A 90 -0.01 9.58 -14.58
N LYS A 91 0.81 10.30 -15.35
CA LYS A 91 1.96 9.77 -16.08
C LYS A 91 3.17 9.47 -15.18
N GLN A 92 3.19 9.98 -13.93
CA GLN A 92 4.28 9.80 -12.96
C GLN A 92 4.19 8.48 -12.18
N LEU A 93 3.12 7.69 -12.38
CA LEU A 93 2.94 6.40 -11.71
C LEU A 93 4.04 5.42 -12.10
N ARG A 94 4.81 4.93 -11.11
CA ARG A 94 5.86 3.91 -11.29
C ARG A 94 5.76 2.85 -10.18
N PHE A 95 6.00 1.58 -10.55
CA PHE A 95 5.94 0.46 -9.58
C PHE A 95 7.26 0.24 -8.83
N VAL A 96 8.33 0.83 -9.32
CA VAL A 96 9.66 0.74 -8.72
C VAL A 96 10.10 2.14 -8.37
N ALA A 97 10.75 2.28 -7.21
CA ALA A 97 11.39 3.54 -6.83
C ALA A 97 12.41 3.95 -7.90
N ALA A 98 12.02 4.88 -8.75
CA ALA A 98 12.82 5.37 -9.86
C ALA A 98 12.37 6.78 -10.26
N VAL A 99 13.32 7.61 -10.64
CA VAL A 99 13.10 8.98 -11.10
C VAL A 99 13.65 9.12 -12.52
N GLY A 100 12.89 9.76 -13.42
CA GLY A 100 13.31 10.10 -14.77
C GLY A 100 13.44 11.61 -14.95
N ASP A 101 14.02 12.05 -16.07
CA ASP A 101 14.29 13.49 -16.33
C ASP A 101 13.01 14.35 -16.38
N ASP A 102 11.86 13.77 -16.80
CA ASP A 102 10.54 14.43 -16.86
C ASP A 102 9.68 14.23 -15.60
N HIS A 103 10.31 13.91 -14.45
CA HIS A 103 9.57 13.63 -13.23
C HIS A 103 9.15 14.93 -12.54
N GLU A 104 7.84 15.06 -12.26
CA GLU A 104 7.26 16.16 -11.51
C GLU A 104 6.93 15.75 -10.09
N LEU A 105 7.19 16.63 -9.11
CA LEU A 105 6.84 16.40 -7.72
C LEU A 105 5.35 16.67 -7.50
N ILE A 106 4.53 15.61 -7.45
CA ILE A 106 3.08 15.70 -7.25
C ILE A 106 2.79 15.95 -5.77
N ARG A 107 2.06 17.06 -5.49
CA ARG A 107 1.68 17.48 -4.13
C ARG A 107 0.17 17.73 -4.00
N THR A 108 -0.62 17.31 -4.99
CA THR A 108 -2.08 17.54 -5.04
C THR A 108 -2.87 16.28 -4.70
N GLY A 109 -4.17 16.44 -4.40
CA GLY A 109 -5.02 15.32 -4.03
C GLY A 109 -4.55 14.66 -2.74
N PRO A 110 -4.49 13.32 -2.66
CA PRO A 110 -4.07 12.62 -1.45
C PRO A 110 -2.60 12.91 -1.08
N TYR A 111 -1.76 13.34 -2.05
CA TYR A 111 -0.37 13.75 -1.81
C TYR A 111 -0.24 15.07 -1.04
N ALA A 112 -1.29 15.86 -0.92
CA ALA A 112 -1.32 17.01 -0.03
C ALA A 112 -1.46 16.62 1.46
N VAL A 113 -1.92 15.40 1.74
CA VAL A 113 -2.20 14.90 3.11
C VAL A 113 -1.13 13.93 3.58
N ILE A 114 -0.69 13.02 2.70
CA ILE A 114 0.38 12.04 2.97
C ILE A 114 1.23 11.87 1.71
N ARG A 115 2.56 11.71 1.87
CA ARG A 115 3.49 11.62 0.74
C ARG A 115 3.38 10.30 -0.04
N HIS A 116 2.98 9.21 0.64
CA HIS A 116 2.92 7.87 0.07
C HIS A 116 1.52 7.23 0.20
N PRO A 117 0.47 7.81 -0.42
CA PRO A 117 -0.91 7.30 -0.30
C PRO A 117 -1.07 5.89 -0.90
N ILE A 118 -0.25 5.49 -1.87
CA ILE A 118 -0.26 4.12 -2.40
C ILE A 118 0.19 3.13 -1.32
N TYR A 119 1.24 3.44 -0.54
CA TYR A 119 1.66 2.56 0.56
C TYR A 119 0.63 2.50 1.69
N ALA A 120 -0.04 3.61 1.99
CA ALA A 120 -1.17 3.62 2.92
C ALA A 120 -2.33 2.74 2.42
N SER A 121 -2.64 2.78 1.12
CA SER A 121 -3.65 1.92 0.51
C SER A 121 -3.26 0.43 0.57
N MET A 122 -1.98 0.10 0.35
CA MET A 122 -1.45 -1.26 0.50
C MET A 122 -1.58 -1.78 1.93
N LEU A 123 -1.31 -0.93 2.92
CA LEU A 123 -1.50 -1.28 4.34
C LEU A 123 -2.98 -1.53 4.65
N ALA A 124 -3.88 -0.71 4.11
CA ALA A 124 -5.32 -0.90 4.31
C ALA A 124 -5.83 -2.23 3.70
N VAL A 125 -5.41 -2.57 2.47
CA VAL A 125 -5.72 -3.89 1.85
C VAL A 125 -5.16 -5.03 2.68
N PHE A 126 -3.90 -4.90 3.14
CA PHE A 126 -3.23 -5.91 3.96
C PHE A 126 -4.00 -6.17 5.25
N LEU A 127 -4.34 -5.11 6.00
CA LEU A 127 -5.09 -5.20 7.25
C LEU A 127 -6.52 -5.72 7.01
N GLY A 128 -7.22 -5.23 5.98
CA GLY A 128 -8.55 -5.68 5.62
C GLY A 128 -8.60 -7.17 5.29
N THR A 129 -7.57 -7.69 4.60
CA THR A 129 -7.41 -9.11 4.33
C THR A 129 -7.12 -9.88 5.62
N GLY A 130 -6.16 -9.42 6.41
CA GLY A 130 -5.68 -10.13 7.60
C GLY A 130 -6.71 -10.20 8.73
N VAL A 131 -7.52 -9.17 8.91
CA VAL A 131 -8.55 -9.12 9.97
C VAL A 131 -9.58 -10.25 9.84
N VAL A 132 -9.91 -10.69 8.63
CA VAL A 132 -10.89 -11.79 8.42
C VAL A 132 -10.23 -13.13 8.20
N LEU A 133 -9.03 -13.20 7.60
CA LEU A 133 -8.38 -14.47 7.28
C LEU A 133 -7.52 -15.01 8.43
N THR A 134 -6.95 -14.14 9.26
CA THR A 134 -5.81 -14.50 10.11
C THR A 134 -6.15 -14.38 11.59
N ALA A 135 -5.63 -15.30 12.40
CA ALA A 135 -5.67 -15.17 13.85
C ALA A 135 -4.87 -13.94 14.30
N THR A 136 -5.37 -13.22 15.31
CA THR A 136 -4.75 -11.98 15.81
C THR A 136 -3.26 -12.17 16.17
N VAL A 137 -2.90 -13.34 16.70
CA VAL A 137 -1.51 -13.69 17.06
C VAL A 137 -0.56 -13.66 15.85
N LEU A 138 -1.03 -14.05 14.66
CA LEU A 138 -0.23 -14.01 13.43
C LEU A 138 -0.35 -12.66 12.72
N LEU A 139 -1.49 -11.99 12.85
CA LEU A 139 -1.72 -10.69 12.22
C LEU A 139 -0.75 -9.62 12.75
N LEU A 140 -0.46 -9.61 14.05
CA LEU A 140 0.45 -8.64 14.64
C LEU A 140 1.87 -8.72 14.06
N PRO A 141 2.58 -9.88 14.11
CA PRO A 141 3.93 -9.99 13.55
C PRO A 141 3.93 -9.79 12.02
N ALA A 142 2.89 -10.23 11.31
CA ALA A 142 2.76 -9.98 9.88
C ALA A 142 2.64 -8.47 9.59
N THR A 143 1.88 -7.72 10.40
CA THR A 143 1.76 -6.26 10.27
C THR A 143 3.08 -5.57 10.54
N VAL A 144 3.81 -5.96 11.59
CA VAL A 144 5.15 -5.41 11.88
C VAL A 144 6.09 -5.65 10.70
N LEU A 145 6.12 -6.87 10.16
CA LEU A 145 6.96 -7.21 9.01
C LEU A 145 6.57 -6.40 7.77
N PHE A 146 5.27 -6.23 7.52
CA PHE A 146 4.76 -5.41 6.42
C PHE A 146 5.19 -3.95 6.57
N LEU A 147 5.09 -3.37 7.78
CA LEU A 147 5.51 -2.00 8.07
C LEU A 147 7.01 -1.80 7.91
N ILE A 148 7.85 -2.75 8.36
CA ILE A 148 9.29 -2.71 8.12
C ILE A 148 9.58 -2.69 6.61
N GLY A 149 8.94 -3.57 5.85
CA GLY A 149 9.08 -3.60 4.40
C GLY A 149 8.62 -2.30 3.73
N THR A 150 7.53 -1.71 4.20
CA THR A 150 7.03 -0.41 3.73
C THR A 150 8.01 0.71 4.04
N GLU A 151 8.56 0.74 5.25
CA GLU A 151 9.51 1.77 5.68
C GLU A 151 10.80 1.75 4.84
N ILE A 152 11.33 0.55 4.54
CA ILE A 152 12.50 0.41 3.63
C ILE A 152 12.17 1.02 2.26
N ARG A 153 10.99 0.77 1.71
CA ARG A 153 10.59 1.30 0.40
C ARG A 153 10.38 2.80 0.43
N VAL A 154 9.69 3.32 1.45
CA VAL A 154 9.45 4.75 1.66
C VAL A 154 10.77 5.51 1.77
N ARG A 155 11.71 5.05 2.61
CA ARG A 155 13.03 5.69 2.74
C ARG A 155 13.83 5.67 1.44
N THR A 156 13.76 4.56 0.71
CA THR A 156 14.42 4.45 -0.59
C THR A 156 13.84 5.44 -1.60
N GLU A 157 12.51 5.57 -1.65
CA GLU A 157 11.81 6.49 -2.54
C GLU A 157 12.05 7.94 -2.14
N ASP A 158 11.95 8.27 -0.85
CA ASP A 158 12.24 9.60 -0.31
C ASP A 158 13.69 10.02 -0.63
N HIS A 159 14.66 9.10 -0.55
CA HIS A 159 16.05 9.39 -0.90
C HIS A 159 16.21 9.71 -2.39
N LEU A 160 15.56 8.96 -3.27
CA LEU A 160 15.57 9.22 -4.71
C LEU A 160 14.89 10.55 -5.05
N LEU A 161 13.75 10.85 -4.42
CA LEU A 161 13.05 12.11 -4.61
C LEU A 161 13.88 13.31 -4.09
N ALA A 162 14.51 13.16 -2.93
CA ALA A 162 15.39 14.20 -2.39
C ALA A 162 16.61 14.45 -3.28
N SER A 163 17.21 13.42 -3.84
CA SER A 163 18.36 13.57 -4.75
C SER A 163 17.99 14.25 -6.08
N HIS A 164 16.72 14.14 -6.51
CA HIS A 164 16.25 14.72 -7.76
C HIS A 164 15.66 16.13 -7.59
N PHE A 165 14.83 16.34 -6.56
CA PHE A 165 14.11 17.60 -6.35
C PHE A 165 14.77 18.52 -5.30
N GLY A 166 15.76 18.04 -4.54
CA GLY A 166 16.50 18.83 -3.56
C GLY A 166 15.61 19.56 -2.57
N VAL A 167 15.82 20.87 -2.45
CA VAL A 167 15.10 21.73 -1.50
C VAL A 167 13.57 21.68 -1.63
N GLN A 168 13.05 21.46 -2.84
CA GLN A 168 11.60 21.37 -3.04
C GLN A 168 11.00 20.12 -2.35
N PHE A 169 11.70 18.99 -2.41
CA PHE A 169 11.27 17.79 -1.71
C PHE A 169 11.46 17.92 -0.20
N ASP A 170 12.55 18.54 0.26
CA ASP A 170 12.79 18.74 1.69
C ASP A 170 11.72 19.60 2.35
N ALA A 171 11.28 20.68 1.69
CA ALA A 171 10.16 21.50 2.15
C ALA A 171 8.84 20.70 2.20
N TYR A 172 8.58 19.88 1.18
CA TYR A 172 7.41 19.00 1.14
C TYR A 172 7.44 17.96 2.26
N ARG A 173 8.59 17.30 2.49
CA ARG A 173 8.78 16.31 3.55
C ARG A 173 8.60 16.87 4.96
N GLN A 174 8.95 18.14 5.17
CA GLN A 174 8.74 18.81 6.47
C GLN A 174 7.28 19.13 6.75
N SER A 175 6.47 19.36 5.71
CA SER A 175 5.07 19.76 5.84
C SER A 175 4.08 18.62 5.79
N VAL A 176 4.42 17.50 5.11
CA VAL A 176 3.49 16.39 4.85
C VAL A 176 4.07 15.08 5.40
N PRO A 177 3.31 14.31 6.23
CA PRO A 177 3.75 13.02 6.77
C PRO A 177 3.91 11.95 5.68
N ALA A 178 4.63 10.86 5.99
CA ALA A 178 4.93 9.82 5.00
C ALA A 178 3.67 9.07 4.53
N TYR A 179 3.10 8.18 5.34
CA TYR A 179 1.95 7.33 4.95
C TYR A 179 0.93 7.13 6.06
N ILE A 180 1.23 7.54 7.29
CA ILE A 180 0.28 7.60 8.38
C ILE A 180 0.06 9.08 8.71
N PRO A 181 -1.17 9.61 8.59
CA PRO A 181 -1.44 10.99 8.97
C PRO A 181 -1.02 11.25 10.42
N LEU A 182 -0.43 12.42 10.69
CA LEU A 182 0.05 12.87 12.01
C LEU A 182 1.30 12.16 12.55
N ILE A 183 1.84 11.14 11.87
CA ILE A 183 3.10 10.49 12.24
C ILE A 183 4.15 10.88 11.21
N ARG A 184 5.16 11.63 11.63
CA ARG A 184 6.29 12.08 10.79
C ARG A 184 7.38 11.04 10.71
#